data_2e3dc70ee2482088daaf829057f94faa
#
_entry.id   2e3dc70ee2482088daaf829057f94faa
#
_cell.length_a   1.000
_cell.length_b   1.000
_cell.length_c   1.000
_cell.angle_alpha   90.00
_cell.angle_beta   90.00
_cell.angle_gamma   90.00
#
_symmetry.space_group_name_H-M   'P 1'
#
loop_
_entity.id
_entity.type
_entity.pdbx_description
1 polymer ?
#
loop_
_entity_poly.entity_id
_entity_poly.type
_entity_poly.pdbx_seq_one_letter_code
_entity_poly.pdbx_strand_id
1 'polypeptide(L)'
;MDVVFLGVKAHSLPQLAPQLKPVLGPDTTIVSTQNGIPWWYFQGFGGEWEGLRLERIDPGGVISAAIEARRVVGSIVYFSTEILSPGVIQHIEGNRISLGEPDGSRSDRCRRIAEVLIASGLRCPLTTRLRHEIWVKVLGNASFNPVSALTRATLVQMVRDPGVCSVIRNIMQEVEAVSCKLGMELPVSIEQRIAGAEKVGEHKTSMLQDLEAGRPMELEALVGAIVELGERAGLPMTHTRIVYNCTKLLAECAARQQAKNYLPGA
;
A
#
# COMPACT_ATOMS: atom_id res chain seq x y z
N MET A 1 -23.87 10.41 0.81
CA MET A 1 -23.62 8.95 0.76
C MET A 1 -23.29 8.46 2.14
N ASP A 2 -23.66 7.22 2.50
CA ASP A 2 -23.38 6.66 3.82
C ASP A 2 -21.94 6.12 3.88
N VAL A 3 -21.49 5.44 2.81
CA VAL A 3 -20.16 4.87 2.69
C VAL A 3 -19.55 5.16 1.32
N VAL A 4 -18.28 5.52 1.29
CA VAL A 4 -17.48 5.71 0.08
C VAL A 4 -16.27 4.80 0.14
N PHE A 5 -16.12 3.90 -0.83
CA PHE A 5 -14.91 3.09 -1.00
C PHE A 5 -13.92 3.80 -1.91
N LEU A 6 -12.72 4.04 -1.41
CA LEU A 6 -11.63 4.61 -2.21
C LEU A 6 -10.86 3.47 -2.90
N GLY A 7 -11.38 2.99 -4.02
CA GLY A 7 -10.78 1.93 -4.83
C GLY A 7 -9.71 2.41 -5.83
N VAL A 8 -9.13 3.59 -5.60
CA VAL A 8 -8.10 4.17 -6.46
C VAL A 8 -6.70 3.91 -5.92
N LYS A 9 -5.69 3.97 -6.79
CA LYS A 9 -4.28 3.90 -6.39
C LYS A 9 -3.90 5.10 -5.50
N ALA A 10 -2.96 4.90 -4.56
CA ALA A 10 -2.56 5.92 -3.60
C ALA A 10 -2.11 7.24 -4.26
N HIS A 11 -1.39 7.18 -5.37
CA HIS A 11 -0.92 8.36 -6.11
C HIS A 11 -2.04 9.20 -6.75
N SER A 12 -3.25 8.65 -6.86
CA SER A 12 -4.41 9.40 -7.39
C SER A 12 -5.15 10.19 -6.30
N LEU A 13 -4.93 9.89 -5.03
CA LEU A 13 -5.66 10.51 -3.92
C LEU A 13 -5.47 12.03 -3.81
N PRO A 14 -4.27 12.62 -4.00
CA PRO A 14 -4.09 14.07 -3.90
C PRO A 14 -4.97 14.84 -4.89
N GLN A 15 -5.22 14.28 -6.08
CA GLN A 15 -6.10 14.89 -7.08
C GLN A 15 -7.57 14.60 -6.82
N LEU A 16 -7.89 13.41 -6.32
CA LEU A 16 -9.27 12.96 -6.09
C LEU A 16 -9.88 13.55 -4.81
N ALA A 17 -9.12 13.60 -3.72
CA ALA A 17 -9.64 13.93 -2.40
C ALA A 17 -10.41 15.26 -2.34
N PRO A 18 -9.94 16.37 -2.93
CA PRO A 18 -10.70 17.62 -2.98
C PRO A 18 -12.04 17.50 -3.73
N GLN A 19 -12.16 16.57 -4.66
CA GLN A 19 -13.36 16.37 -5.48
C GLN A 19 -14.44 15.55 -4.75
N LEU A 20 -14.12 14.93 -3.61
CA LEU A 20 -15.07 14.13 -2.84
C LEU A 20 -16.07 14.96 -2.05
N LYS A 21 -15.82 16.26 -1.85
CA LYS A 21 -16.68 17.16 -1.05
C LYS A 21 -18.17 17.01 -1.34
N PRO A 22 -18.66 16.94 -2.59
CA PRO A 22 -20.09 16.80 -2.87
C PRO A 22 -20.75 15.51 -2.39
N VAL A 23 -19.95 14.44 -2.16
CA VAL A 23 -20.46 13.12 -1.73
C VAL A 23 -20.27 12.88 -0.22
N LEU A 24 -19.59 13.80 0.47
CA LEU A 24 -19.33 13.71 1.91
C LEU A 24 -20.41 14.46 2.70
N GLY A 25 -21.36 13.73 3.27
CA GLY A 25 -22.28 14.24 4.30
C GLY A 25 -21.62 14.23 5.69
N PRO A 26 -22.33 14.66 6.74
CA PRO A 26 -21.79 14.72 8.10
C PRO A 26 -21.28 13.36 8.61
N ASP A 27 -21.99 12.28 8.29
CA ASP A 27 -21.74 10.93 8.81
C ASP A 27 -21.16 9.96 7.76
N THR A 28 -20.77 10.46 6.58
CA THR A 28 -20.19 9.62 5.52
C THR A 28 -18.91 8.94 6.02
N THR A 29 -18.89 7.62 5.94
CA THR A 29 -17.72 6.79 6.24
C THR A 29 -16.91 6.57 4.97
N ILE A 30 -15.58 6.66 5.07
CA ILE A 30 -14.65 6.38 3.97
C ILE A 30 -13.90 5.09 4.27
N VAL A 31 -14.02 4.12 3.36
CA VAL A 31 -13.21 2.90 3.42
C VAL A 31 -11.98 3.08 2.54
N SER A 32 -10.81 3.16 3.18
CA SER A 32 -9.51 3.33 2.51
C SER A 32 -8.94 1.97 2.13
N THR A 33 -8.74 1.70 0.83
CA THR A 33 -8.29 0.38 0.32
C THR A 33 -6.88 0.40 -0.28
N GLN A 34 -6.15 1.51 -0.15
CA GLN A 34 -4.82 1.67 -0.71
C GLN A 34 -3.80 0.76 -0.05
N ASN A 35 -2.81 0.33 -0.84
CA ASN A 35 -1.62 -0.35 -0.33
C ASN A 35 -0.63 0.66 0.28
N GLY A 36 0.27 0.17 1.14
CA GLY A 36 1.30 0.99 1.77
C GLY A 36 0.83 1.65 3.06
N ILE A 37 1.54 2.70 3.47
CA ILE A 37 1.17 3.50 4.65
C ILE A 37 0.11 4.52 4.21
N PRO A 38 -1.11 4.50 4.79
CA PRO A 38 -2.15 5.43 4.39
C PRO A 38 -1.96 6.82 5.02
N TRP A 39 -2.55 7.88 4.42
CA TRP A 39 -2.41 9.26 4.90
C TRP A 39 -2.90 9.47 6.35
N TRP A 40 -3.86 8.68 6.79
CA TRP A 40 -4.45 8.76 8.12
C TRP A 40 -3.68 7.96 9.18
N TYR A 41 -2.60 7.28 8.81
CA TYR A 41 -1.91 6.29 9.64
C TYR A 41 -1.52 6.82 11.03
N PHE A 42 -1.08 8.06 11.11
CA PHE A 42 -0.61 8.70 12.35
C PHE A 42 -1.67 9.52 13.09
N GLN A 43 -2.90 9.54 12.60
CA GLN A 43 -4.01 10.19 13.29
C GLN A 43 -4.53 9.29 14.41
N GLY A 44 -4.59 9.81 15.66
CA GLY A 44 -4.91 8.98 16.82
C GLY A 44 -3.86 7.90 17.09
N PHE A 45 -2.60 8.14 16.71
CA PHE A 45 -1.50 7.19 16.94
C PHE A 45 -0.97 7.28 18.37
N GLY A 46 -0.91 8.50 18.89
CA GLY A 46 -0.35 8.83 20.20
C GLY A 46 1.17 9.01 20.20
N GLY A 47 1.68 9.57 21.31
CA GLY A 47 3.11 9.77 21.51
C GLY A 47 3.74 10.76 20.51
N GLU A 48 5.02 10.59 20.26
CA GLU A 48 5.83 11.48 19.39
C GLU A 48 5.42 11.45 17.91
N TRP A 49 4.71 10.42 17.49
CA TRP A 49 4.28 10.22 16.10
C TRP A 49 2.85 10.71 15.83
N GLU A 50 2.16 11.25 16.86
CA GLU A 50 0.78 11.73 16.69
C GLU A 50 0.69 12.81 15.61
N GLY A 51 -0.23 12.61 14.67
CA GLY A 51 -0.51 13.58 13.61
C GLY A 51 0.61 13.75 12.58
N LEU A 52 1.64 12.88 12.60
CA LEU A 52 2.72 12.94 11.61
C LEU A 52 2.13 12.82 10.20
N ARG A 53 2.50 13.75 9.34
CA ARG A 53 2.20 13.72 7.91
C ARG A 53 3.44 13.33 7.13
N LEU A 54 3.28 12.34 6.26
CA LEU A 54 4.33 11.94 5.33
C LEU A 54 4.12 12.68 3.99
N GLU A 55 5.11 13.43 3.57
CA GLU A 55 5.06 14.19 2.31
C GLU A 55 4.98 13.28 1.08
N ARG A 56 5.50 12.06 1.18
CA ARG A 56 5.40 11.04 0.13
C ARG A 56 3.98 10.52 -0.09
N ILE A 57 3.12 10.64 0.92
CA ILE A 57 1.75 10.11 0.90
C ILE A 57 0.73 11.22 0.69
N ASP A 58 0.89 12.31 1.45
CA ASP A 58 -0.02 13.45 1.47
C ASP A 58 0.76 14.75 1.24
N PRO A 59 1.22 14.99 -0.01
CA PRO A 59 1.99 16.16 -0.35
C PRO A 59 1.24 17.45 0.00
N GLY A 60 1.85 18.30 0.83
CA GLY A 60 1.23 19.54 1.28
C GLY A 60 -0.03 19.38 2.14
N GLY A 61 -0.40 18.16 2.56
CA GLY A 61 -1.59 17.91 3.37
C GLY A 61 -2.92 17.99 2.61
N VAL A 62 -2.91 17.80 1.30
CA VAL A 62 -4.10 17.96 0.45
C VAL A 62 -5.17 16.92 0.76
N ILE A 63 -4.75 15.66 1.01
CA ILE A 63 -5.69 14.58 1.31
C ILE A 63 -6.29 14.78 2.70
N SER A 64 -5.46 15.02 3.72
CA SER A 64 -5.91 15.22 5.09
C SER A 64 -6.76 16.48 5.29
N ALA A 65 -6.53 17.53 4.49
CA ALA A 65 -7.39 18.71 4.47
C ALA A 65 -8.78 18.45 3.84
N ALA A 66 -8.86 17.52 2.88
CA ALA A 66 -10.10 17.19 2.20
C ALA A 66 -10.90 16.09 2.91
N ILE A 67 -10.23 15.15 3.56
CA ILE A 67 -10.82 13.97 4.20
C ILE A 67 -10.41 13.90 5.66
N GLU A 68 -11.33 14.21 6.56
CA GLU A 68 -11.11 14.10 7.99
C GLU A 68 -10.85 12.63 8.39
N ALA A 69 -9.77 12.38 9.16
CA ALA A 69 -9.39 11.03 9.58
C ALA A 69 -10.50 10.30 10.37
N ARG A 70 -11.34 11.02 11.12
CA ARG A 70 -12.48 10.44 11.85
C ARG A 70 -13.49 9.74 10.96
N ARG A 71 -13.52 10.04 9.66
CA ARG A 71 -14.39 9.39 8.67
C ARG A 71 -13.87 8.04 8.21
N VAL A 72 -12.60 7.75 8.48
CA VAL A 72 -11.93 6.61 7.88
C VAL A 72 -12.20 5.33 8.64
N VAL A 73 -12.56 4.30 7.91
CA VAL A 73 -12.39 2.89 8.26
C VAL A 73 -11.26 2.36 7.38
N GLY A 74 -10.21 1.88 8.00
CA GLY A 74 -9.08 1.33 7.26
C GLY A 74 -9.35 -0.09 6.79
N SER A 75 -8.73 -0.49 5.71
CA SER A 75 -8.84 -1.86 5.21
C SER A 75 -7.53 -2.41 4.70
N ILE A 76 -7.46 -3.75 4.64
CA ILE A 76 -6.35 -4.47 4.02
C ILE A 76 -6.95 -5.48 3.05
N VAL A 77 -6.69 -5.25 1.77
CA VAL A 77 -7.22 -6.04 0.67
C VAL A 77 -6.27 -7.19 0.33
N TYR A 78 -6.81 -8.40 0.23
CA TYR A 78 -6.10 -9.64 -0.14
C TYR A 78 -6.81 -10.35 -1.29
N PHE A 79 -7.31 -9.59 -2.24
CA PHE A 79 -7.80 -10.09 -3.52
C PHE A 79 -7.18 -9.27 -4.64
N SER A 80 -7.13 -9.85 -5.82
CA SER A 80 -6.66 -9.23 -7.05
C SER A 80 -7.78 -9.14 -8.05
N THR A 81 -7.89 -7.99 -8.69
CA THR A 81 -8.86 -7.73 -9.76
C THR A 81 -8.18 -6.99 -10.90
N GLU A 82 -8.67 -7.19 -12.11
CA GLU A 82 -8.21 -6.50 -13.31
C GLU A 82 -9.38 -5.85 -14.05
N ILE A 83 -9.16 -4.65 -14.56
CA ILE A 83 -10.12 -3.96 -15.41
C ILE A 83 -9.82 -4.36 -16.86
N LEU A 84 -10.67 -5.19 -17.45
CA LEU A 84 -10.52 -5.65 -18.84
C LEU A 84 -10.96 -4.58 -19.84
N SER A 85 -12.01 -3.84 -19.50
CA SER A 85 -12.52 -2.70 -20.25
C SER A 85 -13.36 -1.81 -19.33
N PRO A 86 -13.74 -0.60 -19.72
CA PRO A 86 -14.60 0.25 -18.91
C PRO A 86 -15.87 -0.49 -18.46
N GLY A 87 -16.08 -0.58 -17.14
CA GLY A 87 -17.21 -1.27 -16.52
C GLY A 87 -17.08 -2.80 -16.42
N VAL A 88 -16.02 -3.42 -16.95
CA VAL A 88 -15.80 -4.88 -16.88
C VAL A 88 -14.61 -5.18 -15.99
N ILE A 89 -14.87 -5.79 -14.84
CA ILE A 89 -13.87 -6.15 -13.84
C ILE A 89 -13.76 -7.67 -13.77
N GLN A 90 -12.56 -8.21 -13.95
CA GLN A 90 -12.25 -9.60 -13.72
C GLN A 90 -11.68 -9.80 -12.32
N HIS A 91 -12.27 -10.69 -11.55
CA HIS A 91 -11.70 -11.19 -10.31
C HIS A 91 -10.64 -12.27 -10.64
N ILE A 92 -9.41 -12.08 -10.17
CA ILE A 92 -8.29 -12.98 -10.44
C ILE A 92 -8.13 -13.99 -9.32
N GLU A 93 -7.97 -13.50 -8.08
CA GLU A 93 -7.74 -14.37 -6.93
C GLU A 93 -8.08 -13.68 -5.60
N GLY A 94 -8.24 -14.50 -4.55
CA GLY A 94 -8.50 -14.05 -3.18
C GLY A 94 -9.91 -13.52 -3.00
N ASN A 95 -10.37 -13.41 -1.78
CA ASN A 95 -11.69 -12.85 -1.44
C ASN A 95 -11.71 -12.18 -0.07
N ARG A 96 -10.52 -11.89 0.51
CA ARG A 96 -10.44 -11.33 1.86
C ARG A 96 -10.19 -9.83 1.83
N ILE A 97 -10.97 -9.10 2.63
CA ILE A 97 -10.73 -7.71 3.01
C ILE A 97 -10.88 -7.57 4.52
N SER A 98 -9.80 -7.26 5.25
CA SER A 98 -9.89 -6.95 6.68
C SER A 98 -10.31 -5.50 6.86
N LEU A 99 -11.19 -5.22 7.83
CA LEU A 99 -11.58 -3.86 8.21
C LEU A 99 -11.23 -3.57 9.67
N GLY A 100 -10.94 -2.31 9.96
CA GLY A 100 -10.71 -1.86 11.34
C GLY A 100 -10.74 -0.36 11.47
N GLU A 101 -11.03 0.11 12.68
CA GLU A 101 -10.88 1.51 13.03
C GLU A 101 -9.38 1.86 13.15
N PRO A 102 -8.97 3.08 12.73
CA PRO A 102 -7.58 3.52 12.89
C PRO A 102 -7.05 3.47 14.32
N ASP A 103 -7.91 3.70 15.31
CA ASP A 103 -7.58 3.67 16.75
C ASP A 103 -7.65 2.27 17.38
N GLY A 104 -8.05 1.25 16.60
CA GLY A 104 -8.22 -0.12 17.08
C GLY A 104 -9.51 -0.36 17.84
N SER A 105 -10.41 0.61 17.95
CA SER A 105 -11.72 0.44 18.56
C SER A 105 -12.64 -0.49 17.77
N ARG A 106 -13.71 -0.94 18.41
CA ARG A 106 -14.78 -1.69 17.75
C ARG A 106 -15.97 -0.76 17.55
N SER A 107 -16.36 -0.54 16.30
CA SER A 107 -17.47 0.35 15.95
C SER A 107 -18.60 -0.36 15.24
N ASP A 108 -19.82 0.17 15.40
CA ASP A 108 -20.99 -0.33 14.68
C ASP A 108 -20.90 -0.07 13.17
N ARG A 109 -20.25 1.03 12.74
CA ARG A 109 -20.05 1.30 11.32
C ARG A 109 -19.17 0.25 10.65
N CYS A 110 -18.07 -0.14 11.32
CA CYS A 110 -17.18 -1.19 10.84
C CYS A 110 -17.91 -2.55 10.73
N ARG A 111 -18.71 -2.88 11.74
CA ARG A 111 -19.52 -4.10 11.76
C ARG A 111 -20.53 -4.13 10.62
N ARG A 112 -21.32 -3.07 10.45
CA ARG A 112 -22.34 -2.99 9.38
C ARG A 112 -21.72 -3.08 7.98
N ILE A 113 -20.59 -2.42 7.75
CA ILE A 113 -19.87 -2.52 6.46
C ILE A 113 -19.40 -3.96 6.23
N ALA A 114 -18.84 -4.61 7.27
CA ALA A 114 -18.38 -5.99 7.16
C ALA A 114 -19.53 -6.96 6.86
N GLU A 115 -20.71 -6.79 7.51
CA GLU A 115 -21.90 -7.61 7.24
C GLU A 115 -22.35 -7.54 5.78
N VAL A 116 -22.34 -6.33 5.19
CA VAL A 116 -22.68 -6.15 3.75
C VAL A 116 -21.64 -6.83 2.84
N LEU A 117 -20.34 -6.69 3.15
CA LEU A 117 -19.28 -7.33 2.38
C LEU A 117 -19.34 -8.86 2.50
N ILE A 118 -19.66 -9.39 3.68
CA ILE A 118 -19.82 -10.84 3.88
C ILE A 118 -21.06 -11.35 3.11
N ALA A 119 -22.16 -10.63 3.14
CA ALA A 119 -23.36 -10.97 2.38
C ALA A 119 -23.11 -10.97 0.85
N SER A 120 -22.13 -10.20 0.38
CA SER A 120 -21.70 -10.20 -1.04
C SER A 120 -20.69 -11.31 -1.39
N GLY A 121 -20.32 -12.20 -0.45
CA GLY A 121 -19.42 -13.33 -0.70
C GLY A 121 -17.95 -13.07 -0.32
N LEU A 122 -17.60 -11.90 0.21
CA LEU A 122 -16.26 -11.61 0.65
C LEU A 122 -16.01 -12.14 2.09
N ARG A 123 -14.78 -12.48 2.38
CA ARG A 123 -14.32 -12.72 3.77
C ARG A 123 -13.89 -11.39 4.36
N CYS A 124 -14.64 -10.89 5.32
CA CYS A 124 -14.40 -9.58 5.93
C CYS A 124 -14.17 -9.67 7.45
N PRO A 125 -12.99 -10.13 7.92
CA PRO A 125 -12.69 -10.11 9.34
C PRO A 125 -12.52 -8.67 9.84
N LEU A 126 -13.01 -8.40 11.04
CA LEU A 126 -12.75 -7.18 11.78
C LEU A 126 -11.49 -7.32 12.61
N THR A 127 -10.63 -6.32 12.58
CA THR A 127 -9.38 -6.29 13.33
C THR A 127 -9.27 -5.05 14.22
N THR A 128 -8.81 -5.24 15.45
CA THR A 128 -8.41 -4.16 16.35
C THR A 128 -6.92 -3.82 16.24
N ARG A 129 -6.18 -4.57 15.40
CA ARG A 129 -4.75 -4.41 15.19
C ARG A 129 -4.43 -4.03 13.74
N LEU A 130 -5.25 -3.15 13.17
CA LEU A 130 -5.16 -2.76 11.76
C LEU A 130 -3.77 -2.26 11.36
N ARG A 131 -3.14 -1.42 12.19
CA ARG A 131 -1.80 -0.90 11.93
C ARG A 131 -0.74 -2.00 11.85
N HIS A 132 -0.82 -3.02 12.70
CA HIS A 132 0.08 -4.19 12.62
C HIS A 132 -0.13 -4.97 11.32
N GLU A 133 -1.39 -5.19 10.92
CA GLU A 133 -1.67 -5.88 9.66
C GLU A 133 -1.19 -5.08 8.43
N ILE A 134 -1.24 -3.74 8.48
CA ILE A 134 -0.65 -2.87 7.47
C ILE A 134 0.85 -3.16 7.35
N TRP A 135 1.59 -3.18 8.48
CA TRP A 135 3.02 -3.45 8.48
C TRP A 135 3.38 -4.86 7.98
N VAL A 136 2.59 -5.88 8.31
CA VAL A 136 2.79 -7.24 7.77
C VAL A 136 2.72 -7.24 6.24
N LYS A 137 1.78 -6.48 5.67
CA LYS A 137 1.65 -6.34 4.21
C LYS A 137 2.77 -5.48 3.63
N VAL A 138 3.10 -4.38 4.28
CA VAL A 138 4.18 -3.46 3.88
C VAL A 138 5.53 -4.16 3.87
N LEU A 139 5.84 -5.01 4.86
CA LEU A 139 7.09 -5.78 4.90
C LEU A 139 7.35 -6.53 3.59
N GLY A 140 6.32 -7.18 3.03
CA GLY A 140 6.42 -7.85 1.74
C GLY A 140 6.45 -6.87 0.56
N ASN A 141 5.52 -5.93 0.53
CA ASN A 141 5.36 -5.05 -0.62
C ASN A 141 6.55 -4.09 -0.80
N ALA A 142 7.07 -3.51 0.29
CA ALA A 142 8.22 -2.61 0.21
C ALA A 142 9.52 -3.33 -0.21
N SER A 143 9.60 -4.65 0.04
CA SER A 143 10.80 -5.42 -0.27
C SER A 143 10.74 -6.13 -1.62
N PHE A 144 9.64 -6.82 -1.92
CA PHE A 144 9.53 -7.59 -3.17
C PHE A 144 9.15 -6.73 -4.37
N ASN A 145 8.21 -5.78 -4.20
CA ASN A 145 7.62 -5.10 -5.36
C ASN A 145 8.64 -4.27 -6.17
N PRO A 146 9.49 -3.42 -5.55
CA PRO A 146 10.46 -2.64 -6.29
C PRO A 146 11.55 -3.51 -6.92
N VAL A 147 11.99 -4.57 -6.24
CA VAL A 147 12.97 -5.51 -6.78
C VAL A 147 12.40 -6.30 -7.96
N SER A 148 11.13 -6.74 -7.88
CA SER A 148 10.42 -7.39 -8.98
C SER A 148 10.29 -6.47 -10.20
N ALA A 149 9.98 -5.18 -10.00
CA ALA A 149 9.91 -4.21 -11.09
C ALA A 149 11.27 -4.00 -11.77
N LEU A 150 12.37 -3.92 -10.99
CA LEU A 150 13.73 -3.74 -11.51
C LEU A 150 14.23 -4.97 -12.27
N THR A 151 13.97 -6.18 -11.75
CA THR A 151 14.51 -7.45 -12.29
C THR A 151 13.59 -8.12 -13.29
N ARG A 152 12.31 -7.73 -13.34
CA ARG A 152 11.23 -8.41 -14.07
C ARG A 152 10.96 -9.83 -13.56
N ALA A 153 11.48 -10.20 -12.40
CA ALA A 153 11.39 -11.53 -11.81
C ALA A 153 10.08 -11.73 -11.05
N THR A 154 9.61 -12.98 -11.01
CA THR A 154 8.53 -13.45 -10.15
C THR A 154 9.00 -13.64 -8.71
N LEU A 155 8.07 -13.87 -7.79
CA LEU A 155 8.40 -14.06 -6.38
C LEU A 155 9.38 -15.21 -6.15
N VAL A 156 9.13 -16.36 -6.76
CA VAL A 156 9.98 -17.55 -6.61
C VAL A 156 11.36 -17.36 -7.23
N GLN A 157 11.45 -16.67 -8.37
CA GLN A 157 12.74 -16.38 -9.02
C GLN A 157 13.60 -15.47 -8.14
N MET A 158 13.03 -14.43 -7.55
CA MET A 158 13.74 -13.54 -6.64
C MET A 158 14.25 -14.24 -5.37
N VAL A 159 13.42 -15.14 -4.81
CA VAL A 159 13.78 -15.85 -3.56
C VAL A 159 14.86 -16.91 -3.82
N ARG A 160 14.86 -17.56 -4.99
CA ARG A 160 15.83 -18.59 -5.33
C ARG A 160 17.19 -18.05 -5.81
N ASP A 161 17.25 -16.79 -6.18
CA ASP A 161 18.53 -16.13 -6.44
C ASP A 161 19.16 -15.65 -5.13
N PRO A 162 20.32 -16.17 -4.70
CA PRO A 162 20.91 -15.85 -3.40
C PRO A 162 21.25 -14.36 -3.25
N GLY A 163 21.70 -13.71 -4.34
CA GLY A 163 22.05 -12.30 -4.34
C GLY A 163 20.83 -11.41 -4.17
N VAL A 164 19.80 -11.65 -4.97
CA VAL A 164 18.53 -10.89 -4.90
C VAL A 164 17.81 -11.15 -3.58
N CYS A 165 17.76 -12.39 -3.10
CA CYS A 165 17.18 -12.74 -1.81
C CYS A 165 17.87 -12.02 -0.66
N SER A 166 19.21 -11.86 -0.72
CA SER A 166 19.99 -11.08 0.28
C SER A 166 19.58 -9.59 0.26
N VAL A 167 19.41 -8.98 -0.91
CA VAL A 167 18.92 -7.59 -1.02
C VAL A 167 17.52 -7.45 -0.40
N ILE A 168 16.61 -8.37 -0.72
CA ILE A 168 15.25 -8.38 -0.17
C ILE A 168 15.27 -8.51 1.36
N ARG A 169 16.10 -9.40 1.90
CA ARG A 169 16.27 -9.58 3.35
C ARG A 169 16.76 -8.31 4.02
N ASN A 170 17.75 -7.64 3.44
CA ASN A 170 18.26 -6.37 3.98
C ASN A 170 17.21 -5.27 3.98
N ILE A 171 16.41 -5.16 2.92
CA ILE A 171 15.27 -4.23 2.89
C ILE A 171 14.26 -4.59 3.98
N MET A 172 13.91 -5.88 4.14
CA MET A 172 13.00 -6.32 5.20
C MET A 172 13.51 -5.98 6.60
N GLN A 173 14.79 -6.11 6.85
CA GLN A 173 15.41 -5.72 8.13
C GLN A 173 15.27 -4.20 8.38
N GLU A 174 15.49 -3.37 7.36
CA GLU A 174 15.30 -1.92 7.47
C GLU A 174 13.81 -1.57 7.70
N VAL A 175 12.88 -2.21 7.01
CA VAL A 175 11.42 -2.04 7.20
C VAL A 175 10.99 -2.48 8.60
N GLU A 176 11.49 -3.61 9.09
CA GLU A 176 11.23 -4.11 10.44
C GLU A 176 11.79 -3.16 11.50
N ALA A 177 12.99 -2.61 11.30
CA ALA A 177 13.56 -1.61 12.22
C ALA A 177 12.68 -0.36 12.31
N VAL A 178 12.11 0.12 11.19
CA VAL A 178 11.16 1.24 11.18
C VAL A 178 9.89 0.86 11.95
N SER A 179 9.30 -0.32 11.71
CA SER A 179 8.10 -0.76 12.42
C SER A 179 8.32 -0.88 13.92
N CYS A 180 9.46 -1.44 14.34
CA CYS A 180 9.84 -1.54 15.76
C CYS A 180 9.99 -0.16 16.42
N LYS A 181 10.55 0.82 15.70
CA LYS A 181 10.68 2.20 16.20
C LYS A 181 9.34 2.88 16.45
N LEU A 182 8.31 2.46 15.70
CA LEU A 182 6.91 2.87 15.87
C LEU A 182 6.15 2.01 16.89
N GLY A 183 6.81 1.09 17.60
CA GLY A 183 6.17 0.18 18.55
C GLY A 183 5.34 -0.93 17.89
N MET A 184 5.56 -1.21 16.61
CA MET A 184 4.84 -2.22 15.83
C MET A 184 5.69 -3.49 15.68
N GLU A 185 5.56 -4.41 16.62
CA GLU A 185 6.17 -5.73 16.50
C GLU A 185 5.40 -6.59 15.49
N LEU A 186 6.13 -7.17 14.55
CA LEU A 186 5.54 -7.98 13.49
C LEU A 186 5.36 -9.44 13.96
N PRO A 187 4.17 -10.03 13.77
CA PRO A 187 3.88 -11.42 14.17
C PRO A 187 4.48 -12.46 13.21
N VAL A 188 5.19 -12.03 12.19
CA VAL A 188 5.80 -12.88 11.15
C VAL A 188 7.27 -12.51 10.99
N SER A 189 8.15 -13.51 11.04
CA SER A 189 9.58 -13.28 10.80
C SER A 189 9.88 -13.05 9.32
N ILE A 190 11.04 -12.43 9.05
CA ILE A 190 11.56 -12.22 7.69
C ILE A 190 11.67 -13.56 6.94
N GLU A 191 12.19 -14.61 7.61
CA GLU A 191 12.33 -15.94 7.00
C GLU A 191 10.98 -16.57 6.66
N GLN A 192 9.99 -16.43 7.53
CA GLN A 192 8.63 -16.86 7.23
C GLN A 192 8.03 -16.10 6.05
N ARG A 193 8.33 -14.80 5.92
CA ARG A 193 7.86 -13.97 4.81
C ARG A 193 8.49 -14.38 3.48
N ILE A 194 9.81 -14.67 3.48
CA ILE A 194 10.56 -15.16 2.32
C ILE A 194 10.04 -16.55 1.91
N ALA A 195 9.93 -17.48 2.86
CA ALA A 195 9.37 -18.82 2.59
C ALA A 195 7.91 -18.77 2.10
N GLY A 196 7.13 -17.81 2.58
CA GLY A 196 5.78 -17.55 2.08
C GLY A 196 5.77 -17.11 0.61
N ALA A 197 6.68 -16.23 0.22
CA ALA A 197 6.81 -15.79 -1.17
C ALA A 197 7.24 -16.93 -2.10
N GLU A 198 8.11 -17.83 -1.65
CA GLU A 198 8.51 -19.01 -2.41
C GLU A 198 7.30 -19.93 -2.70
N LYS A 199 6.44 -20.13 -1.69
CA LYS A 199 5.21 -20.97 -1.84
C LYS A 199 4.19 -20.38 -2.80
N VAL A 200 4.14 -19.04 -2.93
CA VAL A 200 3.27 -18.39 -3.93
C VAL A 200 3.72 -18.69 -5.37
N GLY A 201 5.01 -18.93 -5.58
CA GLY A 201 5.52 -19.41 -6.87
C GLY A 201 5.71 -18.33 -7.94
N GLU A 202 5.35 -18.65 -9.18
CA GLU A 202 5.55 -17.80 -10.38
C GLU A 202 4.55 -16.63 -10.45
N HIS A 203 4.37 -15.95 -9.32
CA HIS A 203 3.50 -14.79 -9.23
C HIS A 203 4.28 -13.48 -9.42
N LYS A 204 3.78 -12.60 -10.29
CA LYS A 204 4.30 -11.24 -10.50
C LYS A 204 3.71 -10.29 -9.45
N THR A 205 4.55 -9.46 -8.86
CA THR A 205 4.05 -8.44 -7.95
C THR A 205 3.16 -7.41 -8.66
N SER A 206 2.27 -6.75 -7.91
CA SER A 206 1.39 -5.71 -8.48
C SER A 206 2.18 -4.56 -9.13
N MET A 207 3.35 -4.23 -8.59
CA MET A 207 4.22 -3.18 -9.15
C MET A 207 4.82 -3.59 -10.49
N LEU A 208 5.22 -4.86 -10.65
CA LEU A 208 5.68 -5.38 -11.94
C LEU A 208 4.53 -5.42 -12.95
N GLN A 209 3.35 -5.86 -12.53
CA GLN A 209 2.15 -5.86 -13.39
C GLN A 209 1.79 -4.44 -13.86
N ASP A 210 1.87 -3.43 -12.98
CA ASP A 210 1.65 -2.03 -13.35
C ASP A 210 2.71 -1.56 -14.36
N LEU A 211 3.99 -1.87 -14.13
CA LEU A 211 5.08 -1.50 -15.03
C LEU A 211 4.92 -2.12 -16.43
N GLU A 212 4.58 -3.41 -16.50
CA GLU A 212 4.36 -4.12 -17.77
C GLU A 212 3.14 -3.61 -18.54
N ALA A 213 2.09 -3.22 -17.81
CA ALA A 213 0.88 -2.64 -18.38
C ALA A 213 1.01 -1.12 -18.64
N GLY A 214 2.17 -0.55 -18.37
CA GLY A 214 2.41 0.87 -18.56
C GLY A 214 1.63 1.78 -17.60
N ARG A 215 1.22 1.27 -16.46
CA ARG A 215 0.53 2.04 -15.44
C ARG A 215 1.50 2.64 -14.42
N PRO A 216 1.17 3.79 -13.82
CA PRO A 216 1.96 4.35 -12.73
C PRO A 216 2.06 3.37 -11.55
N MET A 217 3.28 3.19 -11.04
CA MET A 217 3.57 2.33 -9.89
C MET A 217 3.29 3.06 -8.57
N GLU A 218 2.81 2.34 -7.54
CA GLU A 218 2.58 2.89 -6.18
C GLU A 218 3.88 2.99 -5.37
N LEU A 219 4.94 3.49 -5.97
CA LEU A 219 6.28 3.50 -5.38
C LEU A 219 6.36 4.37 -4.12
N GLU A 220 5.77 5.57 -4.14
CA GLU A 220 5.82 6.50 -3.02
C GLU A 220 5.08 5.93 -1.79
N ALA A 221 3.91 5.34 -1.97
CA ALA A 221 3.13 4.78 -0.88
C ALA A 221 3.74 3.50 -0.27
N LEU A 222 4.45 2.71 -1.08
CA LEU A 222 5.01 1.42 -0.64
C LEU A 222 6.45 1.52 -0.15
N VAL A 223 7.28 2.34 -0.79
CA VAL A 223 8.72 2.39 -0.52
C VAL A 223 9.16 3.78 -0.08
N GLY A 224 8.71 4.83 -0.78
CA GLY A 224 9.05 6.22 -0.45
C GLY A 224 8.66 6.60 0.97
N ALA A 225 7.45 6.21 1.41
CA ALA A 225 6.98 6.41 2.78
C ALA A 225 7.88 5.74 3.84
N ILE A 226 8.38 4.54 3.54
CA ILE A 226 9.26 3.80 4.46
C ILE A 226 10.63 4.48 4.55
N VAL A 227 11.17 4.97 3.43
CA VAL A 227 12.41 5.76 3.43
C VAL A 227 12.22 7.04 4.25
N GLU A 228 11.12 7.79 4.05
CA GLU A 228 10.82 8.99 4.81
C GLU A 228 10.68 8.72 6.32
N LEU A 229 9.98 7.65 6.70
CA LEU A 229 9.84 7.24 8.10
C LEU A 229 11.16 6.84 8.73
N GLY A 230 11.98 6.06 8.02
CA GLY A 230 13.30 5.67 8.50
C GLY A 230 14.22 6.87 8.71
N GLU A 231 14.21 7.84 7.79
CA GLU A 231 14.96 9.10 7.92
C GLU A 231 14.52 9.91 9.14
N ARG A 232 13.20 10.06 9.34
CA ARG A 232 12.65 10.75 10.52
C ARG A 232 12.96 10.03 11.83
N ALA A 233 13.04 8.71 11.80
CA ALA A 233 13.41 7.86 12.93
C ALA A 233 14.93 7.79 13.18
N GLY A 234 15.77 8.43 12.35
CA GLY A 234 17.23 8.39 12.44
C GLY A 234 17.82 7.02 12.10
N LEU A 235 17.12 6.21 11.31
CA LEU A 235 17.54 4.87 10.91
C LEU A 235 18.28 4.89 9.56
N PRO A 236 19.33 4.08 9.38
CA PRO A 236 19.98 3.92 8.08
C PRO A 236 19.05 3.13 7.14
N MET A 237 18.64 3.75 6.05
CA MET A 237 17.76 3.16 5.03
C MET A 237 18.56 2.86 3.76
N THR A 238 19.73 2.26 3.89
CA THR A 238 20.71 2.16 2.79
C THR A 238 20.18 1.34 1.62
N HIS A 239 19.72 0.11 1.89
CA HIS A 239 19.26 -0.80 0.84
C HIS A 239 17.91 -0.35 0.26
N THR A 240 16.97 0.03 1.13
CA THR A 240 15.66 0.53 0.73
C THR A 240 15.79 1.78 -0.12
N ARG A 241 16.66 2.72 0.25
CA ARG A 241 16.88 3.98 -0.49
C ARG A 241 17.50 3.73 -1.86
N ILE A 242 18.50 2.83 -1.96
CA ILE A 242 19.12 2.48 -3.25
C ILE A 242 18.07 1.90 -4.19
N VAL A 243 17.31 0.90 -3.73
CA VAL A 243 16.28 0.24 -4.55
C VAL A 243 15.16 1.21 -4.90
N TYR A 244 14.73 2.05 -3.95
CA TYR A 244 13.76 3.12 -4.20
C TYR A 244 14.21 4.06 -5.32
N ASN A 245 15.44 4.60 -5.26
CA ASN A 245 15.95 5.53 -6.25
C ASN A 245 16.07 4.89 -7.65
N CYS A 246 16.55 3.65 -7.72
CA CYS A 246 16.62 2.91 -8.99
C CYS A 246 15.22 2.67 -9.59
N THR A 247 14.25 2.28 -8.74
CA THR A 247 12.88 2.04 -9.19
C THR A 247 12.17 3.34 -9.58
N LYS A 248 12.47 4.45 -8.91
CA LYS A 248 11.95 5.77 -9.26
C LYS A 248 12.44 6.20 -10.66
N LEU A 249 13.73 6.05 -10.94
CA LEU A 249 14.27 6.34 -12.25
C LEU A 249 13.67 5.42 -13.33
N LEU A 250 13.48 4.14 -13.02
CA LEU A 250 12.78 3.21 -13.93
C LEU A 250 11.37 3.70 -14.26
N ALA A 251 10.59 4.13 -13.25
CA ALA A 251 9.25 4.68 -13.45
C ALA A 251 9.24 5.91 -14.36
N GLU A 252 10.17 6.84 -14.14
CA GLU A 252 10.30 8.04 -14.95
C GLU A 252 10.71 7.72 -16.41
N CYS A 253 11.61 6.76 -16.61
CA CYS A 253 12.00 6.30 -17.94
C CYS A 253 10.85 5.62 -18.68
N ALA A 254 10.09 4.76 -17.99
CA ALA A 254 8.91 4.09 -18.54
C ALA A 254 7.84 5.10 -18.97
N ALA A 255 7.54 6.10 -18.12
CA ALA A 255 6.58 7.15 -18.45
C ALA A 255 7.00 7.99 -19.66
N ARG A 256 8.29 8.35 -19.77
CA ARG A 256 8.83 9.08 -20.94
C ARG A 256 8.73 8.26 -22.23
N GLN A 257 8.95 6.96 -22.15
CA GLN A 257 8.87 6.08 -23.32
C GLN A 257 7.44 5.94 -23.83
N GLN A 258 6.47 5.87 -22.92
CA GLN A 258 5.05 5.86 -23.27
C GLN A 258 4.60 7.17 -23.92
N ALA A 259 4.99 8.32 -23.36
CA ALA A 259 4.67 9.61 -23.93
C ALA A 259 5.17 9.75 -25.38
N LYS A 260 6.36 9.21 -25.69
CA LYS A 260 6.89 9.17 -27.06
C LYS A 260 6.09 8.26 -28.00
N ASN A 261 5.57 7.15 -27.50
CA ASN A 261 4.77 6.23 -28.32
C ASN A 261 3.35 6.77 -28.62
N TYR A 262 2.83 7.70 -27.79
CA TYR A 262 1.54 8.36 -28.00
C TYR A 262 1.61 9.62 -28.89
N LEU A 263 2.81 10.13 -29.18
CA LEU A 263 3.07 11.24 -30.10
C LEU A 263 3.93 10.72 -31.28
N PRO A 264 3.39 9.95 -32.23
CA PRO A 264 4.12 9.58 -33.42
C PRO A 264 4.24 10.81 -34.32
N GLY A 265 5.43 11.44 -34.35
CA GLY A 265 5.79 12.46 -35.33
C GLY A 265 5.80 13.90 -34.77
N ALA A 266 6.81 14.22 -33.97
CA ALA A 266 7.36 15.59 -33.88
C ALA A 266 8.83 15.54 -34.31
#